data_0f23fccb1ffe8dd4d4e4e82156ccf57a
#
_entry.id   0f23fccb1ffe8dd4d4e4e82156ccf57a
#
_cell.length_a   1.000
_cell.length_b   1.000
_cell.length_c   1.000
_cell.angle_alpha   90.00
_cell.angle_beta   90.00
_cell.angle_gamma   90.00
#
_symmetry.space_group_name_H-M   'P 1'
#
loop_
_entity.id
_entity.type
_entity.pdbx_description
1 polymer ?
#
loop_
_entity_poly.entity_id
_entity_poly.type
_entity_poly.pdbx_seq_one_letter_code
_entity_poly.pdbx_strand_id
1 'polypeptide(L)'
;MSKDAVNTAVAAPRTDAAQVPADAGDAGYSKDLKARHVNMIAIGGAIGTGLFLGAGGRLHNAGPALAIAYLVCGIFAFFVVKALGELVLYRPSSGSFVSYAREFLGEKGAYVAGWMYFLNWSTTGIADITAIALYTHYWSLFTDIPQWVLALIALAVVLAVNLISVKIFGEMEFWFAIIKVATLVAFMFVGIFLLATQQEVGGTTPGLSVITDNGGVFPHGMMPVVLVMQGVIFAYAALELVGVAAGETAEPEKVVPRAVNSIMWRVGVFYVGSVVLLALLLPGSVYSADQSPFVTVLSKIGVPAAGDVMNLVVLTAAMSSLNSGLYSTGRILRSMAMAGSAPKFTARMNRSQVPYGGILLTCAVCVLGVGLNYLMPSQAFEIVLNVASLGIISTWVIIMICHLIFVRRARAGLVDRPHFRLPGSPVTEIATIVFLLACLGMMWNDPEVGRKTLLLIPVIAAMLVAGWYALRRRANRAEDQELTELTK
;
A
#
# COMPACT_ATOMS: atom_id res chain seq x y z
N MET A 1 6.33 22.95 75.00
CA MET A 1 6.97 21.65 74.71
C MET A 1 6.13 20.99 73.64
N SER A 2 6.66 20.91 72.63
CA SER A 2 7.44 20.05 71.73
C SER A 2 6.63 19.78 70.47
N LYS A 3 7.08 20.23 69.34
CA LYS A 3 7.66 19.51 68.20
C LYS A 3 6.74 18.38 67.69
N ASP A 4 6.14 18.57 66.51
CA ASP A 4 6.62 17.93 65.28
C ASP A 4 5.82 18.43 64.08
N ALA A 5 6.38 19.39 63.36
CA ALA A 5 5.91 19.77 62.05
C ALA A 5 6.57 18.79 61.04
N VAL A 6 5.84 17.74 60.66
CA VAL A 6 6.24 16.88 59.54
C VAL A 6 5.95 17.60 58.24
N ASN A 7 7.02 17.94 57.60
CA ASN A 7 7.12 18.58 56.30
C ASN A 7 6.68 17.62 55.20
N THR A 8 5.37 17.60 54.85
CA THR A 8 4.86 16.97 53.63
C THR A 8 5.12 17.91 52.47
N ALA A 9 6.30 17.76 51.84
CA ALA A 9 6.53 18.33 50.55
C ALA A 9 5.59 17.65 49.54
N VAL A 10 4.44 18.34 49.28
CA VAL A 10 3.59 18.02 48.14
C VAL A 10 4.44 18.20 46.90
N ALA A 11 4.80 17.08 46.28
CA ALA A 11 5.42 17.09 44.96
C ALA A 11 4.49 17.85 44.01
N ALA A 12 4.97 18.99 43.52
CA ALA A 12 4.28 19.75 42.49
C ALA A 12 3.94 18.80 41.31
N PRO A 13 2.74 18.88 40.72
CA PRO A 13 2.42 18.09 39.53
C PRO A 13 3.44 18.46 38.45
N ARG A 14 4.08 17.44 37.89
CA ARG A 14 4.96 17.61 36.74
C ARG A 14 4.17 18.35 35.67
N THR A 15 4.57 19.58 35.44
CA THR A 15 4.08 20.43 34.39
C THR A 15 4.20 19.71 33.06
N ASP A 16 3.05 19.61 32.39
CA ASP A 16 2.85 19.56 30.93
C ASP A 16 3.96 18.92 30.12
N ALA A 17 3.78 17.65 29.79
CA ALA A 17 4.24 17.17 28.51
C ALA A 17 3.71 18.18 27.48
N ALA A 18 4.61 18.99 26.90
CA ALA A 18 4.28 19.97 25.88
C ALA A 18 3.41 19.25 24.85
N GLN A 19 2.11 19.62 24.81
CA GLN A 19 1.19 19.11 23.82
C GLN A 19 1.81 19.44 22.47
N VAL A 20 2.37 18.41 21.82
CA VAL A 20 2.86 18.57 20.44
C VAL A 20 1.67 19.10 19.64
N PRO A 21 1.79 20.26 18.96
CA PRO A 21 0.68 20.87 18.25
C PRO A 21 0.04 19.82 17.33
N ALA A 22 -1.29 19.70 17.37
CA ALA A 22 -2.03 18.89 16.44
C ALA A 22 -1.55 19.24 15.02
N ASP A 23 -1.25 18.22 14.20
CA ASP A 23 -0.82 18.47 12.83
C ASP A 23 -1.89 19.33 12.15
N ALA A 24 -1.50 20.47 11.57
CA ALA A 24 -2.45 21.37 10.90
C ALA A 24 -3.28 20.63 9.84
N GLY A 25 -2.75 19.52 9.30
CA GLY A 25 -3.43 18.60 8.41
C GLY A 25 -4.59 17.81 9.02
N ASP A 26 -4.66 17.68 10.35
CA ASP A 26 -5.69 16.89 11.02
C ASP A 26 -7.01 17.66 11.22
N ALA A 27 -6.99 18.98 11.06
CA ALA A 27 -8.17 19.82 11.23
C ALA A 27 -9.21 19.60 10.12
N GLY A 28 -10.49 19.47 10.53
CA GLY A 28 -11.64 19.48 9.62
C GLY A 28 -12.02 18.13 9.00
N TYR A 29 -11.44 16.99 9.43
CA TYR A 29 -11.92 15.66 9.05
C TYR A 29 -13.07 15.20 9.94
N SER A 30 -14.07 14.52 9.33
CA SER A 30 -15.08 13.81 10.11
C SER A 30 -14.48 12.51 10.68
N LYS A 31 -14.80 12.19 11.94
CA LYS A 31 -14.44 10.91 12.56
C LYS A 31 -15.52 9.85 12.32
N ASP A 32 -15.97 9.72 11.06
CA ASP A 32 -17.10 8.86 10.69
C ASP A 32 -16.71 7.39 10.47
N LEU A 33 -15.41 7.09 10.44
CA LEU A 33 -14.94 5.71 10.27
C LEU A 33 -15.14 4.92 11.58
N LYS A 34 -16.00 3.90 11.49
CA LYS A 34 -16.19 2.94 12.60
C LYS A 34 -15.03 1.96 12.65
N ALA A 35 -14.79 1.35 13.82
CA ALA A 35 -13.75 0.31 13.99
C ALA A 35 -13.83 -0.81 12.95
N ARG A 36 -15.05 -1.22 12.52
CA ARG A 36 -15.27 -2.20 11.46
C ARG A 36 -14.69 -1.74 10.11
N HIS A 37 -14.83 -0.45 9.77
CA HIS A 37 -14.32 0.11 8.52
C HIS A 37 -12.78 0.10 8.52
N VAL A 38 -12.16 0.57 9.60
CA VAL A 38 -10.68 0.58 9.73
C VAL A 38 -10.10 -0.83 9.67
N ASN A 39 -10.73 -1.80 10.36
CA ASN A 39 -10.30 -3.20 10.29
C ASN A 39 -10.43 -3.76 8.87
N MET A 40 -11.51 -3.44 8.15
CA MET A 40 -11.72 -3.93 6.79
C MET A 40 -10.84 -3.21 5.78
N ILE A 41 -10.56 -1.91 5.93
CA ILE A 41 -9.56 -1.19 5.14
C ILE A 41 -8.18 -1.84 5.32
N ALA A 42 -7.81 -2.17 6.56
CA ALA A 42 -6.55 -2.87 6.84
C ALA A 42 -6.48 -4.28 6.24
N ILE A 43 -7.63 -4.98 6.14
CA ILE A 43 -7.71 -6.33 5.54
C ILE A 43 -7.78 -6.23 4.03
N GLY A 44 -8.71 -5.44 3.53
CA GLY A 44 -9.05 -5.35 2.12
C GLY A 44 -8.01 -4.59 1.30
N GLY A 45 -7.38 -3.56 1.90
CA GLY A 45 -6.31 -2.82 1.26
C GLY A 45 -5.11 -3.70 0.89
N ALA A 46 -4.78 -4.68 1.74
CA ALA A 46 -3.68 -5.61 1.48
C ALA A 46 -3.97 -6.55 0.29
N ILE A 47 -5.22 -7.00 0.12
CA ILE A 47 -5.60 -7.96 -0.93
C ILE A 47 -6.04 -7.16 -2.17
N GLY A 48 -5.11 -6.87 -3.06
CA GLY A 48 -5.29 -6.06 -4.26
C GLY A 48 -4.77 -6.73 -5.53
N THR A 49 -4.57 -5.93 -6.58
CA THR A 49 -4.05 -6.34 -7.89
C THR A 49 -2.68 -7.03 -7.81
N GLY A 50 -1.85 -6.67 -6.83
CA GLY A 50 -0.54 -7.28 -6.62
C GLY A 50 -0.58 -8.78 -6.35
N LEU A 51 -1.62 -9.29 -5.64
CA LEU A 51 -1.83 -10.72 -5.45
C LEU A 51 -2.66 -11.30 -6.60
N PHE A 52 -3.79 -10.70 -6.93
CA PHE A 52 -4.75 -11.29 -7.84
C PHE A 52 -4.28 -11.33 -9.30
N LEU A 53 -3.58 -10.33 -9.79
CA LEU A 53 -3.00 -10.32 -11.13
C LEU A 53 -1.50 -10.60 -11.10
N GLY A 54 -0.76 -9.85 -10.30
CA GLY A 54 0.69 -9.92 -10.29
C GLY A 54 1.28 -11.28 -9.91
N ALA A 55 0.53 -12.16 -9.23
CA ALA A 55 1.02 -13.50 -8.90
C ALA A 55 1.11 -14.42 -10.12
N GLY A 56 0.35 -14.22 -11.20
CA GLY A 56 0.36 -15.08 -12.37
C GLY A 56 1.72 -15.11 -13.07
N GLY A 57 2.21 -13.96 -13.54
CA GLY A 57 3.53 -13.86 -14.16
C GLY A 57 4.67 -14.22 -13.22
N ARG A 58 4.54 -13.95 -11.92
CA ARG A 58 5.54 -14.34 -10.92
C ARG A 58 5.60 -15.85 -10.70
N LEU A 59 4.45 -16.57 -10.70
CA LEU A 59 4.39 -18.03 -10.67
C LEU A 59 5.04 -18.63 -11.91
N HIS A 60 4.80 -18.02 -13.07
CA HIS A 60 5.46 -18.43 -14.32
C HIS A 60 7.00 -18.34 -14.19
N ASN A 61 7.50 -17.23 -13.66
CA ASN A 61 8.93 -16.94 -13.60
C ASN A 61 9.66 -17.66 -12.46
N ALA A 62 9.09 -17.71 -11.26
CA ALA A 62 9.73 -18.23 -10.05
C ALA A 62 9.27 -19.64 -9.66
N GLY A 63 8.18 -20.13 -10.27
CA GLY A 63 7.58 -21.40 -9.88
C GLY A 63 7.08 -21.45 -8.44
N PRO A 64 7.06 -22.62 -7.82
CA PRO A 64 6.60 -22.83 -6.44
C PRO A 64 7.37 -22.00 -5.39
N ALA A 65 8.65 -21.69 -5.66
CA ALA A 65 9.47 -20.85 -4.78
C ALA A 65 8.93 -19.42 -4.59
N LEU A 66 7.96 -18.99 -5.41
CA LEU A 66 7.23 -17.75 -5.18
C LEU A 66 6.62 -17.67 -3.77
N ALA A 67 6.16 -18.81 -3.21
CA ALA A 67 5.65 -18.86 -1.84
C ALA A 67 6.70 -18.42 -0.79
N ILE A 68 7.97 -18.76 -1.02
CA ILE A 68 9.10 -18.33 -0.17
C ILE A 68 9.29 -16.81 -0.30
N ALA A 69 9.24 -16.26 -1.51
CA ALA A 69 9.33 -14.82 -1.72
C ALA A 69 8.19 -14.06 -1.01
N TYR A 70 6.95 -14.57 -1.07
CA TYR A 70 5.82 -13.99 -0.33
C TYR A 70 6.03 -14.07 1.19
N LEU A 71 6.52 -15.19 1.71
CA LEU A 71 6.78 -15.34 3.15
C LEU A 71 7.84 -14.34 3.62
N VAL A 72 8.97 -14.27 2.94
CA VAL A 72 10.09 -13.38 3.31
C VAL A 72 9.65 -11.92 3.23
N CYS A 73 9.09 -11.48 2.11
CA CYS A 73 8.59 -10.11 1.96
C CYS A 73 7.50 -9.78 2.99
N GLY A 74 6.61 -10.74 3.31
CA GLY A 74 5.54 -10.57 4.29
C GLY A 74 6.06 -10.38 5.71
N ILE A 75 7.14 -11.04 6.11
CA ILE A 75 7.81 -10.83 7.41
C ILE A 75 8.33 -9.39 7.50
N PHE A 76 9.03 -8.91 6.47
CA PHE A 76 9.56 -7.54 6.47
C PHE A 76 8.44 -6.49 6.38
N ALA A 77 7.38 -6.73 5.59
CA ALA A 77 6.19 -5.90 5.56
C ALA A 77 5.53 -5.79 6.94
N PHE A 78 5.42 -6.91 7.67
CA PHE A 78 4.92 -6.91 9.05
C PHE A 78 5.78 -6.03 9.97
N PHE A 79 7.11 -6.08 9.85
CA PHE A 79 7.99 -5.23 10.66
C PHE A 79 7.76 -3.75 10.37
N VAL A 80 7.58 -3.37 9.10
CA VAL A 80 7.27 -1.98 8.71
C VAL A 80 5.95 -1.52 9.34
N VAL A 81 4.89 -2.33 9.22
CA VAL A 81 3.57 -1.95 9.75
C VAL A 81 3.55 -1.98 11.28
N LYS A 82 4.35 -2.87 11.90
CA LYS A 82 4.54 -2.89 13.36
C LYS A 82 5.22 -1.63 13.87
N ALA A 83 6.27 -1.17 13.16
CA ALA A 83 6.94 0.10 13.44
C ALA A 83 6.00 1.30 13.26
N LEU A 84 5.26 1.32 12.15
CA LEU A 84 4.25 2.36 11.92
C LEU A 84 3.18 2.36 13.00
N GLY A 85 2.68 1.20 13.40
CA GLY A 85 1.69 1.06 14.47
C GLY A 85 2.19 1.60 15.82
N GLU A 86 3.47 1.39 16.14
CA GLU A 86 4.10 1.98 17.33
C GLU A 86 4.16 3.51 17.25
N LEU A 87 4.52 4.08 16.09
CA LEU A 87 4.51 5.53 15.85
C LEU A 87 3.09 6.12 15.91
N VAL A 88 2.09 5.41 15.38
CA VAL A 88 0.67 5.83 15.46
C VAL A 88 0.18 5.88 16.89
N LEU A 89 0.55 4.92 17.73
CA LEU A 89 0.17 4.91 19.14
C LEU A 89 0.94 5.93 19.97
N TYR A 90 2.13 6.32 19.53
CA TYR A 90 2.83 7.46 20.10
C TYR A 90 2.10 8.78 19.82
N ARG A 91 1.67 8.99 18.57
CA ARG A 91 0.95 10.19 18.15
C ARG A 91 0.05 9.91 16.94
N PRO A 92 -1.26 9.65 17.14
CA PRO A 92 -2.18 9.49 16.02
C PRO A 92 -2.25 10.76 15.15
N SER A 93 -2.11 10.60 13.82
CA SER A 93 -2.20 11.69 12.86
C SER A 93 -2.74 11.19 11.52
N SER A 94 -3.60 11.96 10.86
CA SER A 94 -4.11 11.67 9.51
C SER A 94 -3.03 11.85 8.43
N GLY A 95 -1.99 12.64 8.71
CA GLY A 95 -0.77 12.72 7.92
C GLY A 95 0.14 11.51 8.07
N SER A 96 -0.13 10.63 9.05
CA SER A 96 0.55 9.37 9.28
C SER A 96 2.08 9.49 9.21
N PHE A 97 2.75 8.64 8.43
CA PHE A 97 4.21 8.62 8.32
C PHE A 97 4.82 9.93 7.77
N VAL A 98 4.08 10.77 7.05
CA VAL A 98 4.56 12.10 6.62
C VAL A 98 4.69 13.03 7.81
N SER A 99 3.77 12.97 8.78
CA SER A 99 3.86 13.73 10.03
C SER A 99 5.04 13.25 10.88
N TYR A 100 5.28 11.95 10.95
CA TYR A 100 6.46 11.40 11.64
C TYR A 100 7.76 11.74 10.93
N ALA A 101 7.78 11.75 9.59
CA ALA A 101 8.93 12.21 8.82
C ALA A 101 9.23 13.69 9.12
N ARG A 102 8.21 14.54 9.28
CA ARG A 102 8.38 15.95 9.67
C ARG A 102 9.01 16.06 11.06
N GLU A 103 8.52 15.29 12.02
CA GLU A 103 9.01 15.31 13.40
C GLU A 103 10.44 14.79 13.55
N PHE A 104 10.78 13.71 12.85
CA PHE A 104 12.06 13.01 13.04
C PHE A 104 13.12 13.35 12.00
N LEU A 105 12.73 13.73 10.76
CA LEU A 105 13.62 14.04 9.64
C LEU A 105 13.53 15.49 9.18
N GLY A 106 12.58 16.26 9.73
CA GLY A 106 12.32 17.66 9.37
C GLY A 106 11.52 17.81 8.07
N GLU A 107 11.31 19.05 7.65
CA GLU A 107 10.45 19.40 6.50
C GLU A 107 10.88 18.75 5.18
N LYS A 108 12.20 18.62 4.94
CA LYS A 108 12.70 17.92 3.73
C LYS A 108 12.33 16.44 3.73
N GLY A 109 12.44 15.79 4.90
CA GLY A 109 12.05 14.39 5.06
C GLY A 109 10.55 14.18 4.81
N ALA A 110 9.70 15.04 5.38
CA ALA A 110 8.27 15.03 5.14
C ALA A 110 7.90 15.27 3.67
N TYR A 111 8.57 16.20 3.03
CA TYR A 111 8.39 16.50 1.61
C TYR A 111 8.68 15.27 0.74
N VAL A 112 9.84 14.63 0.94
CA VAL A 112 10.22 13.42 0.19
C VAL A 112 9.23 12.28 0.48
N ALA A 113 8.89 12.03 1.76
CA ALA A 113 7.96 10.99 2.16
C ALA A 113 6.60 11.13 1.46
N GLY A 114 6.04 12.33 1.47
CA GLY A 114 4.72 12.58 0.90
C GLY A 114 4.70 12.48 -0.63
N TRP A 115 5.72 13.02 -1.33
CA TRP A 115 5.77 12.92 -2.80
C TRP A 115 6.12 11.51 -3.28
N MET A 116 6.94 10.73 -2.56
CA MET A 116 7.18 9.33 -2.89
C MET A 116 5.93 8.47 -2.66
N TYR A 117 5.13 8.78 -1.64
CA TYR A 117 3.84 8.13 -1.44
C TYR A 117 2.82 8.51 -2.52
N PHE A 118 2.80 9.77 -2.94
CA PHE A 118 1.99 10.20 -4.07
C PHE A 118 2.40 9.47 -5.36
N LEU A 119 3.70 9.32 -5.62
CA LEU A 119 4.22 8.54 -6.74
C LEU A 119 3.73 7.09 -6.66
N ASN A 120 3.88 6.43 -5.50
CA ASN A 120 3.40 5.08 -5.29
C ASN A 120 1.93 4.93 -5.67
N TRP A 121 1.04 5.73 -5.06
CA TRP A 121 -0.39 5.56 -5.27
C TRP A 121 -0.90 6.05 -6.62
N SER A 122 -0.29 7.05 -7.23
CA SER A 122 -0.66 7.46 -8.59
C SER A 122 -0.26 6.41 -9.62
N THR A 123 0.89 5.79 -9.49
CA THR A 123 1.29 4.67 -10.36
C THR A 123 0.52 3.38 -10.04
N THR A 124 0.23 3.09 -8.77
CA THR A 124 -0.70 2.00 -8.40
C THR A 124 -2.08 2.22 -9.01
N GLY A 125 -2.60 3.45 -8.99
CA GLY A 125 -3.86 3.79 -9.64
C GLY A 125 -3.84 3.52 -11.16
N ILE A 126 -2.72 3.78 -11.83
CA ILE A 126 -2.53 3.40 -13.25
C ILE A 126 -2.54 1.87 -13.41
N ALA A 127 -1.86 1.13 -12.54
CA ALA A 127 -1.88 -0.34 -12.55
C ALA A 127 -3.30 -0.88 -12.33
N ASP A 128 -4.05 -0.28 -11.40
CA ASP A 128 -5.41 -0.70 -11.07
C ASP A 128 -6.39 -0.46 -12.24
N ILE A 129 -6.36 0.72 -12.89
CA ILE A 129 -7.22 0.96 -14.06
C ILE A 129 -6.84 0.07 -15.25
N THR A 130 -5.55 -0.25 -15.40
CA THR A 130 -5.07 -1.19 -16.41
C THR A 130 -5.59 -2.59 -16.13
N ALA A 131 -5.50 -3.05 -14.87
CA ALA A 131 -6.03 -4.34 -14.44
C ALA A 131 -7.55 -4.43 -14.63
N ILE A 132 -8.30 -3.38 -14.26
CA ILE A 132 -9.76 -3.34 -14.47
C ILE A 132 -10.09 -3.49 -15.96
N ALA A 133 -9.35 -2.83 -16.85
CA ALA A 133 -9.56 -2.95 -18.30
C ALA A 133 -9.27 -4.37 -18.80
N LEU A 134 -8.15 -4.99 -18.36
CA LEU A 134 -7.81 -6.38 -18.70
C LEU A 134 -8.86 -7.37 -18.19
N TYR A 135 -9.33 -7.22 -16.96
CA TYR A 135 -10.37 -8.09 -16.40
C TYR A 135 -11.72 -7.92 -17.08
N THR A 136 -12.02 -6.71 -17.57
CA THR A 136 -13.26 -6.45 -18.34
C THR A 136 -13.19 -7.13 -19.71
N HIS A 137 -12.02 -7.17 -20.35
CA HIS A 137 -11.81 -7.88 -21.62
C HIS A 137 -11.93 -9.41 -21.52
N TYR A 138 -11.94 -9.98 -20.32
CA TYR A 138 -12.21 -11.40 -20.11
C TYR A 138 -13.56 -11.83 -20.71
N TRP A 139 -14.57 -10.93 -20.70
CA TRP A 139 -15.86 -11.19 -21.30
C TRP A 139 -15.90 -10.71 -22.75
N SER A 140 -16.30 -11.61 -23.65
CA SER A 140 -16.37 -11.34 -25.09
C SER A 140 -17.18 -10.10 -25.48
N LEU A 141 -18.17 -9.72 -24.66
CA LEU A 141 -18.99 -8.52 -24.84
C LEU A 141 -18.17 -7.22 -24.88
N PHE A 142 -17.01 -7.20 -24.22
CA PHE A 142 -16.18 -5.98 -24.05
C PHE A 142 -14.90 -6.00 -24.88
N THR A 143 -14.59 -7.08 -25.59
CA THR A 143 -13.33 -7.24 -26.35
C THR A 143 -13.14 -6.20 -27.45
N ASP A 144 -14.23 -5.69 -28.04
CA ASP A 144 -14.18 -4.68 -29.09
C ASP A 144 -13.95 -3.25 -28.53
N ILE A 145 -14.10 -3.06 -27.21
CA ILE A 145 -13.90 -1.76 -26.59
C ILE A 145 -12.40 -1.58 -26.31
N PRO A 146 -11.76 -0.51 -26.80
CA PRO A 146 -10.34 -0.29 -26.54
C PRO A 146 -10.02 -0.23 -25.05
N GLN A 147 -8.90 -0.86 -24.63
CA GLN A 147 -8.47 -0.95 -23.23
C GLN A 147 -8.43 0.42 -22.53
N TRP A 148 -7.97 1.46 -23.23
CA TRP A 148 -7.89 2.81 -22.67
C TRP A 148 -9.28 3.40 -22.33
N VAL A 149 -10.33 3.04 -23.07
CA VAL A 149 -11.71 3.49 -22.80
C VAL A 149 -12.21 2.86 -21.51
N LEU A 150 -12.00 1.54 -21.34
CA LEU A 150 -12.37 0.83 -20.11
C LEU A 150 -11.61 1.37 -18.89
N ALA A 151 -10.32 1.67 -19.04
CA ALA A 151 -9.50 2.28 -18.00
C ALA A 151 -10.03 3.68 -17.61
N LEU A 152 -10.43 4.50 -18.59
CA LEU A 152 -11.02 5.82 -18.35
C LEU A 152 -12.37 5.73 -17.63
N ILE A 153 -13.24 4.81 -18.05
CA ILE A 153 -14.53 4.56 -17.39
C ILE A 153 -14.32 4.14 -15.94
N ALA A 154 -13.40 3.21 -15.68
CA ALA A 154 -13.05 2.77 -14.33
C ALA A 154 -12.61 3.94 -13.45
N LEU A 155 -11.69 4.77 -13.96
CA LEU A 155 -11.22 5.96 -13.24
C LEU A 155 -12.36 6.92 -12.93
N ALA A 156 -13.24 7.19 -13.90
CA ALA A 156 -14.38 8.11 -13.73
C ALA A 156 -15.37 7.60 -12.67
N VAL A 157 -15.69 6.31 -12.68
CA VAL A 157 -16.61 5.68 -11.71
C VAL A 157 -16.04 5.78 -10.30
N VAL A 158 -14.78 5.37 -10.10
CA VAL A 158 -14.15 5.37 -8.76
C VAL A 158 -13.94 6.81 -8.27
N LEU A 159 -13.58 7.75 -9.15
CA LEU A 159 -13.49 9.17 -8.81
C LEU A 159 -14.82 9.71 -8.31
N ALA A 160 -15.92 9.45 -9.05
CA ALA A 160 -17.25 9.91 -8.68
C ALA A 160 -17.62 9.44 -7.27
N VAL A 161 -17.41 8.16 -6.98
CA VAL A 161 -17.67 7.58 -5.65
C VAL A 161 -16.81 8.23 -4.56
N ASN A 162 -15.51 8.41 -4.82
CA ASN A 162 -14.57 8.94 -3.84
C ASN A 162 -14.88 10.39 -3.45
N LEU A 163 -15.53 11.16 -4.34
CA LEU A 163 -15.90 12.56 -4.10
C LEU A 163 -17.19 12.73 -3.25
N ILE A 164 -17.99 11.66 -3.05
CA ILE A 164 -19.28 11.78 -2.36
C ILE A 164 -19.10 11.96 -0.85
N SER A 165 -18.56 10.98 -0.15
CA SER A 165 -18.30 11.08 1.29
C SER A 165 -17.37 9.97 1.82
N VAL A 166 -16.72 10.26 2.95
CA VAL A 166 -15.87 9.29 3.69
C VAL A 166 -16.66 8.09 4.19
N LYS A 167 -17.93 8.29 4.55
CA LYS A 167 -18.81 7.21 5.02
C LYS A 167 -19.09 6.20 3.89
N ILE A 168 -19.39 6.68 2.68
CA ILE A 168 -19.62 5.82 1.51
C ILE A 168 -18.34 5.08 1.15
N PHE A 169 -17.19 5.77 1.16
CA PHE A 169 -15.88 5.13 0.99
C PHE A 169 -15.71 3.96 1.97
N GLY A 170 -15.91 4.20 3.28
CA GLY A 170 -15.75 3.17 4.30
C GLY A 170 -16.70 1.97 4.15
N GLU A 171 -17.97 2.21 3.79
CA GLU A 171 -18.93 1.12 3.54
C GLU A 171 -18.56 0.31 2.28
N MET A 172 -18.12 0.96 1.21
CA MET A 172 -17.68 0.25 0.01
C MET A 172 -16.44 -0.61 0.28
N GLU A 173 -15.42 -0.06 0.96
CA GLU A 173 -14.22 -0.83 1.32
C GLU A 173 -14.57 -2.02 2.24
N PHE A 174 -15.52 -1.84 3.15
CA PHE A 174 -16.02 -2.92 3.99
C PHE A 174 -16.57 -4.09 3.14
N TRP A 175 -17.44 -3.81 2.18
CA TRP A 175 -18.04 -4.85 1.33
C TRP A 175 -17.04 -5.45 0.36
N PHE A 176 -16.20 -4.64 -0.27
CA PHE A 176 -15.12 -5.13 -1.13
C PHE A 176 -14.15 -6.05 -0.36
N ALA A 177 -13.79 -5.69 0.88
CA ALA A 177 -12.93 -6.52 1.70
C ALA A 177 -13.58 -7.87 2.05
N ILE A 178 -14.88 -7.90 2.39
CA ILE A 178 -15.62 -9.13 2.64
C ILE A 178 -15.63 -10.01 1.40
N ILE A 179 -15.96 -9.46 0.23
CA ILE A 179 -16.01 -10.19 -1.04
C ILE A 179 -14.63 -10.83 -1.32
N LYS A 180 -13.55 -10.05 -1.23
CA LYS A 180 -12.19 -10.53 -1.48
C LYS A 180 -11.79 -11.66 -0.54
N VAL A 181 -12.01 -11.49 0.77
CA VAL A 181 -11.66 -12.48 1.79
C VAL A 181 -12.50 -13.74 1.64
N ALA A 182 -13.82 -13.60 1.49
CA ALA A 182 -14.71 -14.74 1.30
C ALA A 182 -14.35 -15.57 0.06
N THR A 183 -14.00 -14.88 -1.04
CA THR A 183 -13.61 -15.55 -2.28
C THR A 183 -12.26 -16.28 -2.15
N LEU A 184 -11.25 -15.67 -1.49
CA LEU A 184 -9.99 -16.37 -1.22
C LEU A 184 -10.19 -17.59 -0.32
N VAL A 185 -11.03 -17.47 0.71
CA VAL A 185 -11.37 -18.59 1.57
C VAL A 185 -12.07 -19.69 0.77
N ALA A 186 -13.06 -19.34 -0.06
CA ALA A 186 -13.74 -20.30 -0.94
C ALA A 186 -12.77 -20.96 -1.92
N PHE A 187 -11.88 -20.18 -2.55
CA PHE A 187 -10.82 -20.70 -3.42
C PHE A 187 -9.92 -21.72 -2.68
N MET A 188 -9.52 -21.39 -1.45
CA MET A 188 -8.70 -22.30 -0.64
C MET A 188 -9.44 -23.62 -0.33
N PHE A 189 -10.72 -23.56 0.02
CA PHE A 189 -11.53 -24.77 0.24
C PHE A 189 -11.65 -25.61 -1.04
N VAL A 190 -11.94 -24.97 -2.18
CA VAL A 190 -12.00 -25.64 -3.49
C VAL A 190 -10.66 -26.28 -3.83
N GLY A 191 -9.55 -25.53 -3.68
CA GLY A 191 -8.23 -26.06 -4.00
C GLY A 191 -7.79 -27.21 -3.09
N ILE A 192 -8.08 -27.15 -1.78
CA ILE A 192 -7.84 -28.25 -0.84
C ILE A 192 -8.70 -29.46 -1.21
N PHE A 193 -9.96 -29.25 -1.59
CA PHE A 193 -10.85 -30.33 -2.05
C PHE A 193 -10.30 -31.00 -3.31
N LEU A 194 -9.85 -30.23 -4.30
CA LEU A 194 -9.26 -30.76 -5.54
C LEU A 194 -7.98 -31.58 -5.24
N LEU A 195 -7.13 -31.10 -4.32
CA LEU A 195 -5.95 -31.83 -3.87
C LEU A 195 -6.31 -33.15 -3.15
N ALA A 196 -7.30 -33.12 -2.28
CA ALA A 196 -7.70 -34.29 -1.48
C ALA A 196 -8.37 -35.34 -2.35
N THR A 197 -9.15 -34.94 -3.35
CA THR A 197 -9.85 -35.86 -4.27
C THR A 197 -9.03 -36.20 -5.51
N GLN A 198 -7.89 -35.54 -5.72
CA GLN A 198 -7.06 -35.65 -6.94
C GLN A 198 -7.85 -35.43 -8.24
N GLN A 199 -8.89 -34.59 -8.17
CA GLN A 199 -9.71 -34.26 -9.32
C GLN A 199 -8.89 -33.42 -10.29
N GLU A 200 -8.85 -33.82 -11.54
CA GLU A 200 -8.07 -33.12 -12.59
C GLU A 200 -8.52 -31.67 -12.81
N VAL A 201 -7.55 -30.79 -12.94
CA VAL A 201 -7.72 -29.39 -13.29
C VAL A 201 -7.08 -29.15 -14.64
N GLY A 202 -7.88 -28.99 -15.69
CA GLY A 202 -7.38 -28.78 -17.05
C GLY A 202 -6.46 -29.89 -17.55
N GLY A 203 -6.73 -31.14 -17.20
CA GLY A 203 -5.91 -32.30 -17.56
C GLY A 203 -4.67 -32.53 -16.70
N THR A 204 -4.51 -31.79 -15.60
CA THR A 204 -3.42 -31.94 -14.63
C THR A 204 -3.99 -32.50 -13.32
N THR A 205 -3.41 -33.61 -12.81
CA THR A 205 -3.75 -34.15 -11.48
C THR A 205 -3.04 -33.34 -10.41
N PRO A 206 -3.78 -32.63 -9.51
CA PRO A 206 -3.20 -31.83 -8.44
C PRO A 206 -2.37 -32.66 -7.47
N GLY A 207 -1.26 -32.09 -6.99
CA GLY A 207 -0.42 -32.76 -6.01
C GLY A 207 1.04 -32.32 -6.04
N LEU A 208 1.87 -33.02 -5.25
CA LEU A 208 3.33 -32.77 -5.22
C LEU A 208 3.99 -33.10 -6.55
N SER A 209 3.42 -34.04 -7.35
CA SER A 209 3.87 -34.38 -8.69
C SER A 209 3.89 -33.16 -9.61
N VAL A 210 2.94 -32.22 -9.48
CA VAL A 210 2.96 -30.97 -10.26
C VAL A 210 4.25 -30.19 -10.03
N ILE A 211 4.80 -30.24 -8.82
CA ILE A 211 6.07 -29.57 -8.50
C ILE A 211 7.25 -30.42 -8.96
N THR A 212 7.31 -31.71 -8.60
CA THR A 212 8.47 -32.58 -8.87
C THR A 212 8.70 -32.79 -10.35
N ASP A 213 7.65 -32.96 -11.13
CA ASP A 213 7.73 -33.28 -12.57
C ASP A 213 7.95 -32.02 -13.44
N ASN A 214 7.85 -30.83 -12.84
CA ASN A 214 8.05 -29.55 -13.53
C ASN A 214 9.28 -28.77 -13.01
N GLY A 215 10.34 -29.46 -12.61
CA GLY A 215 11.64 -28.84 -12.24
C GLY A 215 11.78 -28.54 -10.74
N GLY A 216 10.89 -29.04 -9.90
CA GLY A 216 10.96 -28.89 -8.44
C GLY A 216 10.53 -27.51 -7.95
N VAL A 217 11.00 -27.16 -6.74
CA VAL A 217 10.64 -25.89 -6.09
C VAL A 217 11.26 -24.68 -6.78
N PHE A 218 12.43 -24.85 -7.39
CA PHE A 218 13.21 -23.79 -8.07
C PHE A 218 13.44 -24.16 -9.56
N PRO A 219 12.40 -24.24 -10.40
CA PRO A 219 12.53 -24.72 -11.78
C PRO A 219 13.46 -23.86 -12.63
N HIS A 220 13.61 -22.59 -12.33
CA HIS A 220 14.46 -21.63 -13.04
C HIS A 220 15.64 -21.13 -12.16
N GLY A 221 15.93 -21.83 -11.03
CA GLY A 221 16.96 -21.45 -10.08
C GLY A 221 16.54 -20.33 -9.11
N MET A 222 17.50 -19.81 -8.32
CA MET A 222 17.25 -18.83 -7.26
C MET A 222 17.07 -17.39 -7.77
N MET A 223 17.71 -17.02 -8.88
CA MET A 223 17.71 -15.63 -9.36
C MET A 223 16.30 -15.12 -9.67
N PRO A 224 15.44 -15.85 -10.41
CA PRO A 224 14.06 -15.39 -10.65
C PRO A 224 13.28 -15.18 -9.37
N VAL A 225 13.50 -16.00 -8.31
CA VAL A 225 12.83 -15.86 -7.03
C VAL A 225 13.19 -14.54 -6.35
N VAL A 226 14.46 -14.14 -6.42
CA VAL A 226 14.92 -12.87 -5.86
C VAL A 226 14.39 -11.69 -6.69
N LEU A 227 14.39 -11.79 -8.01
CA LEU A 227 13.90 -10.73 -8.89
C LEU A 227 12.40 -10.45 -8.72
N VAL A 228 11.59 -11.47 -8.47
CA VAL A 228 10.15 -11.26 -8.23
C VAL A 228 9.83 -10.64 -6.87
N MET A 229 10.79 -10.61 -5.90
CA MET A 229 10.54 -10.05 -4.56
C MET A 229 10.11 -8.58 -4.61
N GLN A 230 10.67 -7.78 -5.52
CA GLN A 230 10.27 -6.40 -5.71
C GLN A 230 8.76 -6.28 -6.04
N GLY A 231 8.27 -7.10 -6.96
CA GLY A 231 6.85 -7.14 -7.27
C GLY A 231 6.00 -7.77 -6.16
N VAL A 232 6.58 -8.66 -5.33
CA VAL A 232 5.92 -9.19 -4.12
C VAL A 232 5.81 -8.11 -3.05
N ILE A 233 6.81 -7.22 -2.88
CA ILE A 233 6.70 -6.04 -2.00
C ILE A 233 5.51 -5.18 -2.42
N PHE A 234 5.32 -4.96 -3.72
CA PHE A 234 4.14 -4.25 -4.22
C PHE A 234 2.82 -4.94 -3.83
N ALA A 235 2.77 -6.27 -3.81
CA ALA A 235 1.57 -7.00 -3.38
C ALA A 235 1.21 -6.75 -1.90
N TYR A 236 2.15 -6.28 -1.09
CA TYR A 236 1.94 -5.85 0.29
C TYR A 236 1.74 -4.34 0.46
N ALA A 237 1.74 -3.56 -0.62
CA ALA A 237 1.35 -2.15 -0.59
C ALA A 237 -0.06 -2.01 0.01
N ALA A 238 -0.35 -0.83 0.55
CA ALA A 238 -1.57 -0.51 1.29
C ALA A 238 -1.63 -1.04 2.74
N LEU A 239 -0.69 -1.84 3.22
CA LEU A 239 -0.63 -2.19 4.65
C LEU A 239 -0.44 -0.95 5.54
N GLU A 240 0.27 0.08 5.05
CA GLU A 240 0.48 1.35 5.74
C GLU A 240 -0.80 2.22 5.85
N LEU A 241 -1.87 1.88 5.11
CA LEU A 241 -3.17 2.55 5.25
C LEU A 241 -3.74 2.45 6.68
N VAL A 242 -3.34 1.43 7.44
CA VAL A 242 -3.67 1.34 8.88
C VAL A 242 -3.24 2.62 9.61
N GLY A 243 -2.08 3.17 9.27
CA GLY A 243 -1.58 4.41 9.85
C GLY A 243 -2.40 5.64 9.44
N VAL A 244 -2.85 5.71 8.19
CA VAL A 244 -3.69 6.82 7.70
C VAL A 244 -5.09 6.74 8.31
N ALA A 245 -5.71 5.56 8.30
CA ALA A 245 -7.05 5.34 8.84
C ALA A 245 -7.12 5.51 10.37
N ALA A 246 -6.02 5.27 11.08
CA ALA A 246 -5.95 5.44 12.53
C ALA A 246 -6.15 6.89 12.97
N GLY A 247 -5.78 7.88 12.15
CA GLY A 247 -6.03 9.30 12.42
C GLY A 247 -7.53 9.68 12.43
N GLU A 248 -8.38 8.86 11.80
CA GLU A 248 -9.83 9.06 11.70
C GLU A 248 -10.65 8.10 12.60
N THR A 249 -10.00 7.33 13.47
CA THR A 249 -10.68 6.42 14.42
C THR A 249 -10.73 7.03 15.82
N ALA A 250 -11.80 6.71 16.55
CA ALA A 250 -12.00 7.18 17.93
C ALA A 250 -11.10 6.44 18.95
N GLU A 251 -10.72 5.18 18.68
CA GLU A 251 -9.98 4.32 19.63
C GLU A 251 -8.75 3.67 18.96
N PRO A 252 -7.73 4.46 18.53
CA PRO A 252 -6.55 3.92 17.84
C PRO A 252 -5.79 2.89 18.68
N GLU A 253 -5.74 3.07 20.01
CA GLU A 253 -5.05 2.17 20.95
C GLU A 253 -5.59 0.73 20.93
N LYS A 254 -6.88 0.55 20.64
CA LYS A 254 -7.51 -0.78 20.56
C LYS A 254 -7.47 -1.35 19.14
N VAL A 255 -7.66 -0.49 18.14
CA VAL A 255 -7.84 -0.90 16.74
C VAL A 255 -6.51 -1.22 16.09
N VAL A 256 -5.49 -0.35 16.24
CA VAL A 256 -4.19 -0.49 15.58
C VAL A 256 -3.46 -1.79 15.97
N PRO A 257 -3.31 -2.15 17.25
CA PRO A 257 -2.64 -3.40 17.62
C PRO A 257 -3.32 -4.64 17.05
N ARG A 258 -4.65 -4.68 17.05
CA ARG A 258 -5.41 -5.81 16.49
C ARG A 258 -5.25 -5.91 14.98
N ALA A 259 -5.35 -4.79 14.28
CA ALA A 259 -5.16 -4.73 12.83
C ALA A 259 -3.76 -5.21 12.45
N VAL A 260 -2.71 -4.66 13.06
CA VAL A 260 -1.31 -5.00 12.76
C VAL A 260 -0.98 -6.46 13.11
N ASN A 261 -1.34 -6.93 14.29
CA ASN A 261 -1.02 -8.32 14.70
C ASN A 261 -1.74 -9.36 13.83
N SER A 262 -2.89 -9.02 13.24
CA SER A 262 -3.59 -9.94 12.32
C SER A 262 -2.91 -10.06 10.95
N ILE A 263 -1.97 -9.18 10.60
CA ILE A 263 -1.28 -9.20 9.30
C ILE A 263 -0.48 -10.49 9.11
N MET A 264 0.24 -10.97 10.14
CA MET A 264 1.03 -12.21 10.04
C MET A 264 0.18 -13.42 9.67
N TRP A 265 -1.00 -13.55 10.29
CA TRP A 265 -1.95 -14.61 9.96
C TRP A 265 -2.45 -14.47 8.50
N ARG A 266 -2.77 -13.26 8.09
CA ARG A 266 -3.24 -12.99 6.72
C ARG A 266 -2.16 -13.30 5.68
N VAL A 267 -0.92 -12.89 5.95
CA VAL A 267 0.23 -13.22 5.09
C VAL A 267 0.37 -14.73 4.97
N GLY A 268 0.39 -15.46 6.09
CA GLY A 268 0.55 -16.91 6.08
C GLY A 268 -0.57 -17.62 5.31
N VAL A 269 -1.83 -17.25 5.57
CA VAL A 269 -2.98 -17.95 4.98
C VAL A 269 -3.27 -17.44 3.57
N PHE A 270 -3.49 -16.14 3.39
CA PHE A 270 -4.02 -15.63 2.13
C PHE A 270 -2.96 -15.42 1.05
N TYR A 271 -1.71 -15.13 1.40
CA TYR A 271 -0.65 -14.96 0.42
C TYR A 271 0.13 -16.26 0.23
N VAL A 272 0.82 -16.73 1.27
CA VAL A 272 1.65 -17.92 1.15
C VAL A 272 0.79 -19.16 0.88
N GLY A 273 -0.29 -19.36 1.63
CA GLY A 273 -1.19 -20.51 1.47
C GLY A 273 -1.84 -20.58 0.08
N SER A 274 -2.34 -19.45 -0.44
CA SER A 274 -2.93 -19.45 -1.78
C SER A 274 -1.90 -19.67 -2.89
N VAL A 275 -0.70 -19.13 -2.77
CA VAL A 275 0.38 -19.34 -3.75
C VAL A 275 0.89 -20.78 -3.73
N VAL A 276 1.04 -21.38 -2.55
CA VAL A 276 1.34 -22.82 -2.41
C VAL A 276 0.27 -23.65 -3.08
N LEU A 277 -0.99 -23.33 -2.83
CA LEU A 277 -2.13 -24.04 -3.41
C LEU A 277 -2.14 -23.93 -4.94
N LEU A 278 -1.95 -22.73 -5.48
CA LEU A 278 -1.84 -22.50 -6.93
C LEU A 278 -0.71 -23.35 -7.54
N ALA A 279 0.45 -23.42 -6.89
CA ALA A 279 1.60 -24.20 -7.36
C ALA A 279 1.38 -25.74 -7.30
N LEU A 280 0.49 -26.22 -6.42
CA LEU A 280 0.10 -27.62 -6.33
C LEU A 280 -1.02 -28.02 -7.29
N LEU A 281 -1.81 -27.05 -7.77
CA LEU A 281 -2.94 -27.29 -8.66
C LEU A 281 -2.53 -27.33 -10.14
N LEU A 282 -1.63 -26.44 -10.57
CA LEU A 282 -1.19 -26.33 -11.96
C LEU A 282 0.31 -26.00 -12.06
N PRO A 283 1.00 -26.46 -13.10
CA PRO A 283 2.39 -26.09 -13.38
C PRO A 283 2.56 -24.57 -13.57
N GLY A 284 3.70 -24.02 -13.15
CA GLY A 284 4.03 -22.60 -13.32
C GLY A 284 3.89 -22.09 -14.76
N SER A 285 4.19 -22.94 -15.74
CA SER A 285 4.09 -22.62 -17.19
C SER A 285 2.68 -22.34 -17.69
N VAL A 286 1.64 -22.75 -16.96
CA VAL A 286 0.23 -22.52 -17.29
C VAL A 286 -0.22 -21.10 -16.94
N TYR A 287 0.46 -20.47 -16.01
CA TYR A 287 0.13 -19.10 -15.57
C TYR A 287 0.76 -18.05 -16.48
N SER A 288 0.13 -16.89 -16.59
CA SER A 288 0.62 -15.75 -17.39
C SER A 288 0.49 -14.43 -16.61
N ALA A 289 1.11 -13.38 -17.12
CA ALA A 289 1.01 -12.04 -16.56
C ALA A 289 -0.34 -11.35 -16.87
N ASP A 290 -1.03 -11.81 -17.91
CA ASP A 290 -2.25 -11.16 -18.44
C ASP A 290 -3.52 -11.64 -17.76
N GLN A 291 -3.46 -12.70 -16.97
CA GLN A 291 -4.60 -13.30 -16.32
C GLN A 291 -4.34 -13.61 -14.84
N SER A 292 -5.37 -13.42 -14.02
CA SER A 292 -5.31 -13.84 -12.62
C SER A 292 -5.11 -15.36 -12.51
N PRO A 293 -4.12 -15.84 -11.73
CA PRO A 293 -3.90 -17.28 -11.55
C PRO A 293 -5.10 -17.97 -10.88
N PHE A 294 -5.87 -17.24 -10.09
CA PHE A 294 -7.11 -17.74 -9.47
C PHE A 294 -8.20 -17.99 -10.53
N VAL A 295 -8.33 -17.07 -11.49
CA VAL A 295 -9.25 -17.23 -12.64
C VAL A 295 -8.79 -18.40 -13.51
N THR A 296 -7.48 -18.52 -13.77
CA THR A 296 -6.90 -19.62 -14.54
C THR A 296 -7.27 -20.99 -13.95
N VAL A 297 -7.13 -21.18 -12.64
CA VAL A 297 -7.53 -22.44 -11.98
C VAL A 297 -9.03 -22.66 -12.09
N LEU A 298 -9.85 -21.67 -11.66
CA LEU A 298 -11.29 -21.86 -11.58
C LEU A 298 -11.97 -22.02 -12.96
N SER A 299 -11.42 -21.42 -14.02
CA SER A 299 -11.92 -21.66 -15.39
C SER A 299 -11.63 -23.08 -15.90
N LYS A 300 -10.67 -23.80 -15.30
CA LYS A 300 -10.24 -25.16 -15.71
C LYS A 300 -10.86 -26.30 -14.89
N ILE A 301 -11.62 -26.00 -13.84
CA ILE A 301 -12.25 -27.04 -12.98
C ILE A 301 -13.54 -27.62 -13.56
N GLY A 302 -14.00 -27.14 -14.72
CA GLY A 302 -15.22 -27.62 -15.39
C GLY A 302 -16.54 -27.18 -14.76
N VAL A 303 -16.52 -26.23 -13.81
CA VAL A 303 -17.73 -25.64 -13.22
C VAL A 303 -18.10 -24.40 -14.04
N PRO A 304 -19.31 -24.38 -14.68
CA PRO A 304 -19.78 -23.23 -15.43
C PRO A 304 -19.73 -21.93 -14.59
N ALA A 305 -19.33 -20.84 -15.20
CA ALA A 305 -19.25 -19.49 -14.60
C ALA A 305 -18.30 -19.36 -13.37
N ALA A 306 -17.55 -20.39 -12.93
CA ALA A 306 -16.61 -20.24 -11.82
C ALA A 306 -15.48 -19.22 -12.15
N GLY A 307 -14.97 -19.24 -13.37
CA GLY A 307 -14.02 -18.26 -13.86
C GLY A 307 -14.61 -16.86 -13.93
N ASP A 308 -15.85 -16.71 -14.39
CA ASP A 308 -16.55 -15.41 -14.46
C ASP A 308 -16.74 -14.76 -13.11
N VAL A 309 -17.22 -15.56 -12.13
CA VAL A 309 -17.39 -15.09 -10.74
C VAL A 309 -16.04 -14.65 -10.16
N MET A 310 -14.99 -15.45 -10.35
CA MET A 310 -13.67 -15.09 -9.86
C MET A 310 -13.13 -13.83 -10.54
N ASN A 311 -13.30 -13.70 -11.84
CA ASN A 311 -12.88 -12.53 -12.59
C ASN A 311 -13.62 -11.26 -12.11
N LEU A 312 -14.91 -11.34 -11.84
CA LEU A 312 -15.68 -10.25 -11.26
C LEU A 312 -15.14 -9.84 -9.87
N VAL A 313 -14.77 -10.80 -9.03
CA VAL A 313 -14.19 -10.50 -7.71
C VAL A 313 -12.83 -9.81 -7.85
N VAL A 314 -11.99 -10.28 -8.76
CA VAL A 314 -10.66 -9.67 -9.02
C VAL A 314 -10.82 -8.26 -9.56
N LEU A 315 -11.80 -8.02 -10.43
CA LEU A 315 -12.16 -6.68 -10.91
C LEU A 315 -12.57 -5.77 -9.74
N THR A 316 -13.44 -6.23 -8.85
CA THR A 316 -13.82 -5.45 -7.66
C THR A 316 -12.65 -5.20 -6.72
N ALA A 317 -11.66 -6.10 -6.67
CA ALA A 317 -10.44 -5.91 -5.89
C ALA A 317 -9.56 -4.78 -6.45
N ALA A 318 -9.44 -4.67 -7.77
CA ALA A 318 -8.75 -3.57 -8.42
C ALA A 318 -9.47 -2.23 -8.20
N MET A 319 -10.81 -2.22 -8.29
CA MET A 319 -11.62 -1.03 -7.98
C MET A 319 -11.44 -0.56 -6.53
N SER A 320 -11.40 -1.49 -5.57
CA SER A 320 -11.16 -1.20 -4.16
C SER A 320 -9.76 -0.63 -3.94
N SER A 321 -8.73 -1.17 -4.60
CA SER A 321 -7.35 -0.66 -4.52
C SER A 321 -7.28 0.78 -5.02
N LEU A 322 -7.82 1.08 -6.20
CA LEU A 322 -7.90 2.43 -6.76
C LEU A 322 -8.64 3.39 -5.82
N ASN A 323 -9.78 2.95 -5.26
CA ASN A 323 -10.59 3.74 -4.33
C ASN A 323 -9.80 4.10 -3.06
N SER A 324 -9.09 3.14 -2.47
CA SER A 324 -8.21 3.35 -1.30
C SER A 324 -7.02 4.27 -1.61
N GLY A 325 -6.46 4.16 -2.82
CA GLY A 325 -5.39 5.03 -3.30
C GLY A 325 -5.81 6.48 -3.40
N LEU A 326 -6.95 6.77 -4.02
CA LEU A 326 -7.51 8.12 -4.13
C LEU A 326 -7.85 8.70 -2.75
N TYR A 327 -8.43 7.90 -1.86
CA TYR A 327 -8.71 8.28 -0.49
C TYR A 327 -7.44 8.72 0.25
N SER A 328 -6.39 7.92 0.21
CA SER A 328 -5.18 8.16 1.00
C SER A 328 -4.33 9.31 0.44
N THR A 329 -4.18 9.39 -0.89
CA THR A 329 -3.43 10.49 -1.53
C THR A 329 -4.10 11.84 -1.29
N GLY A 330 -5.44 11.90 -1.31
CA GLY A 330 -6.18 13.10 -0.97
C GLY A 330 -5.79 13.66 0.40
N ARG A 331 -5.64 12.81 1.41
CA ARG A 331 -5.29 13.18 2.78
C ARG A 331 -3.84 13.58 2.94
N ILE A 332 -2.95 12.78 2.40
CA ILE A 332 -1.51 13.04 2.47
C ILE A 332 -1.18 14.36 1.76
N LEU A 333 -1.71 14.59 0.56
CA LEU A 333 -1.49 15.83 -0.18
C LEU A 333 -2.09 17.04 0.54
N ARG A 334 -3.24 16.88 1.21
CA ARG A 334 -3.81 17.97 2.02
C ARG A 334 -2.91 18.28 3.22
N SER A 335 -2.45 17.28 3.97
CA SER A 335 -1.52 17.47 5.08
C SER A 335 -0.25 18.17 4.62
N MET A 336 0.31 17.78 3.48
CA MET A 336 1.46 18.43 2.87
C MET A 336 1.17 19.89 2.47
N ALA A 337 0.00 20.16 1.89
CA ALA A 337 -0.37 21.52 1.46
C ALA A 337 -0.58 22.46 2.65
N MET A 338 -1.18 21.98 3.73
CA MET A 338 -1.32 22.72 4.98
C MET A 338 0.05 23.08 5.60
N ALA A 339 1.05 22.22 5.40
CA ALA A 339 2.44 22.46 5.82
C ALA A 339 3.29 23.17 4.74
N GLY A 340 2.70 23.68 3.65
CA GLY A 340 3.44 24.39 2.60
C GLY A 340 4.29 23.50 1.69
N SER A 341 4.19 22.17 1.79
CA SER A 341 5.00 21.19 1.06
C SER A 341 4.32 20.63 -0.20
N ALA A 342 3.08 21.07 -0.51
CA ALA A 342 2.34 20.75 -1.72
C ALA A 342 1.56 21.97 -2.24
N PRO A 343 1.07 21.94 -3.48
CA PRO A 343 0.30 23.06 -4.05
C PRO A 343 -0.95 23.38 -3.21
N LYS A 344 -1.22 24.66 -2.96
CA LYS A 344 -2.33 25.14 -2.10
C LYS A 344 -3.70 24.58 -2.50
N PHE A 345 -3.96 24.29 -3.79
CA PHE A 345 -5.25 23.74 -4.23
C PHE A 345 -5.51 22.33 -3.68
N THR A 346 -4.47 21.56 -3.36
CA THR A 346 -4.63 20.20 -2.79
C THR A 346 -5.13 20.22 -1.34
N ALA A 347 -5.09 21.39 -0.68
CA ALA A 347 -5.72 21.57 0.64
C ALA A 347 -7.25 21.70 0.59
N ARG A 348 -7.84 21.92 -0.60
CA ARG A 348 -9.28 22.18 -0.74
C ARG A 348 -10.11 20.97 -0.42
N MET A 349 -11.19 21.19 0.37
CA MET A 349 -12.18 20.18 0.74
C MET A 349 -13.55 20.56 0.17
N ASN A 350 -14.38 19.55 -0.09
CA ASN A 350 -15.79 19.77 -0.44
C ASN A 350 -16.64 19.88 0.84
N ARG A 351 -17.97 20.10 0.66
CA ARG A 351 -18.93 20.19 1.77
C ARG A 351 -19.01 18.91 2.61
N SER A 352 -18.67 17.75 2.02
CA SER A 352 -18.62 16.45 2.70
C SER A 352 -17.26 16.16 3.36
N GLN A 353 -16.41 17.18 3.53
CA GLN A 353 -15.08 17.10 4.14
C GLN A 353 -14.13 16.11 3.42
N VAL A 354 -14.32 15.92 2.11
CA VAL A 354 -13.44 15.14 1.24
C VAL A 354 -12.39 16.06 0.63
N PRO A 355 -11.07 15.74 0.72
CA PRO A 355 -9.98 16.55 0.17
C PRO A 355 -9.88 16.37 -1.36
N TYR A 356 -10.84 16.92 -2.09
CA TYR A 356 -10.97 16.70 -3.53
C TYR A 356 -9.78 17.23 -4.36
N GLY A 357 -9.07 18.25 -3.88
CA GLY A 357 -7.94 18.81 -4.62
C GLY A 357 -6.79 17.81 -4.81
N GLY A 358 -6.46 17.04 -3.75
CA GLY A 358 -5.47 15.97 -3.82
C GLY A 358 -5.94 14.78 -4.65
N ILE A 359 -7.22 14.40 -4.53
CA ILE A 359 -7.83 13.33 -5.32
C ILE A 359 -7.76 13.67 -6.82
N LEU A 360 -8.14 14.90 -7.21
CA LEU A 360 -8.10 15.32 -8.61
C LEU A 360 -6.67 15.38 -9.17
N LEU A 361 -5.68 15.75 -8.36
CA LEU A 361 -4.27 15.70 -8.79
C LEU A 361 -3.83 14.25 -9.07
N THR A 362 -4.22 13.31 -8.22
CA THR A 362 -3.94 11.88 -8.41
C THR A 362 -4.62 11.36 -9.68
N CYS A 363 -5.90 11.69 -9.88
CA CYS A 363 -6.62 11.33 -11.10
C CYS A 363 -6.01 11.93 -12.37
N ALA A 364 -5.50 13.16 -12.31
CA ALA A 364 -4.81 13.78 -13.45
C ALA A 364 -3.56 12.96 -13.87
N VAL A 365 -2.81 12.41 -12.90
CA VAL A 365 -1.71 11.49 -13.20
C VAL A 365 -2.23 10.15 -13.73
N CYS A 366 -3.34 9.62 -13.19
CA CYS A 366 -3.95 8.39 -13.71
C CYS A 366 -4.43 8.55 -15.17
N VAL A 367 -4.86 9.74 -15.59
CA VAL A 367 -5.20 10.01 -17.01
C VAL A 367 -3.98 9.83 -17.92
N LEU A 368 -2.76 10.12 -17.46
CA LEU A 368 -1.55 9.79 -18.22
C LEU A 368 -1.40 8.27 -18.39
N GLY A 369 -1.84 7.50 -17.40
CA GLY A 369 -1.91 6.05 -17.49
C GLY A 369 -2.94 5.54 -18.50
N VAL A 370 -4.05 6.25 -18.69
CA VAL A 370 -4.98 5.98 -19.79
C VAL A 370 -4.26 6.15 -21.14
N GLY A 371 -3.44 7.18 -21.29
CA GLY A 371 -2.58 7.38 -22.46
C GLY A 371 -1.58 6.24 -22.64
N LEU A 372 -0.98 5.74 -21.55
CA LEU A 372 -0.07 4.58 -21.59
C LEU A 372 -0.79 3.31 -22.05
N ASN A 373 -2.03 3.07 -21.59
CA ASN A 373 -2.88 1.96 -22.07
C ASN A 373 -3.25 2.08 -23.54
N TYR A 374 -3.28 3.29 -24.09
CA TYR A 374 -3.48 3.50 -25.53
C TYR A 374 -2.22 3.18 -26.33
N LEU A 375 -1.03 3.61 -25.86
CA LEU A 375 0.23 3.50 -26.58
C LEU A 375 0.87 2.10 -26.45
N MET A 376 0.79 1.48 -25.27
CA MET A 376 1.49 0.23 -24.90
C MET A 376 0.58 -0.68 -24.04
N PRO A 377 -0.56 -1.15 -24.56
CA PRO A 377 -1.56 -1.85 -23.75
C PRO A 377 -1.01 -3.12 -23.08
N SER A 378 -0.17 -3.89 -23.75
CA SER A 378 0.38 -5.16 -23.23
C SER A 378 1.47 -4.99 -22.17
N GLN A 379 2.11 -3.83 -22.07
CA GLN A 379 3.22 -3.56 -21.14
C GLN A 379 2.85 -2.58 -20.02
N ALA A 380 1.72 -1.88 -20.14
CA ALA A 380 1.34 -0.81 -19.24
C ALA A 380 1.35 -1.25 -17.76
N PHE A 381 0.80 -2.43 -17.46
CA PHE A 381 0.74 -2.94 -16.09
C PHE A 381 2.13 -3.14 -15.48
N GLU A 382 3.01 -3.83 -16.17
CA GLU A 382 4.36 -4.16 -15.65
C GLU A 382 5.24 -2.91 -15.48
N ILE A 383 5.18 -1.95 -16.42
CA ILE A 383 5.93 -0.69 -16.33
C ILE A 383 5.52 0.09 -15.08
N VAL A 384 4.22 0.33 -14.87
CA VAL A 384 3.75 1.15 -13.76
C VAL A 384 3.91 0.45 -12.41
N LEU A 385 3.80 -0.89 -12.37
CA LEU A 385 4.02 -1.68 -11.18
C LEU A 385 5.46 -1.55 -10.66
N ASN A 386 6.44 -1.56 -11.57
CA ASN A 386 7.83 -1.37 -11.20
C ASN A 386 8.11 0.04 -10.67
N VAL A 387 7.51 1.08 -11.28
CA VAL A 387 7.63 2.47 -10.77
C VAL A 387 6.93 2.63 -9.41
N ALA A 388 5.76 2.02 -9.21
CA ALA A 388 5.07 2.03 -7.92
C ALA A 388 5.94 1.43 -6.81
N SER A 389 6.73 0.40 -7.13
CA SER A 389 7.62 -0.24 -6.16
C SER A 389 8.71 0.69 -5.62
N LEU A 390 9.21 1.65 -6.42
CA LEU A 390 10.13 2.69 -5.93
C LEU A 390 9.47 3.53 -4.83
N GLY A 391 8.20 3.88 -5.02
CA GLY A 391 7.44 4.68 -4.08
C GLY A 391 7.19 3.95 -2.77
N ILE A 392 6.74 2.68 -2.83
CA ILE A 392 6.45 1.90 -1.61
C ILE A 392 7.73 1.58 -0.82
N ILE A 393 8.81 1.16 -1.50
CA ILE A 393 10.10 0.90 -0.85
C ILE A 393 10.62 2.17 -0.17
N SER A 394 10.56 3.32 -0.84
CA SER A 394 10.96 4.61 -0.24
C SER A 394 10.13 4.94 0.99
N THR A 395 8.81 4.78 0.93
CA THR A 395 7.90 5.02 2.06
C THR A 395 8.25 4.12 3.25
N TRP A 396 8.46 2.83 3.01
CA TRP A 396 8.78 1.87 4.06
C TRP A 396 10.15 2.12 4.68
N VAL A 397 11.15 2.48 3.89
CA VAL A 397 12.48 2.88 4.40
C VAL A 397 12.36 4.12 5.29
N ILE A 398 11.58 5.13 4.88
CA ILE A 398 11.36 6.34 5.67
C ILE A 398 10.66 6.01 7.00
N ILE A 399 9.63 5.15 7.00
CA ILE A 399 8.95 4.69 8.22
C ILE A 399 9.98 4.05 9.18
N MET A 400 10.84 3.15 8.68
CA MET A 400 11.84 2.46 9.50
C MET A 400 12.89 3.42 10.05
N ILE A 401 13.32 4.42 9.27
CA ILE A 401 14.26 5.46 9.76
C ILE A 401 13.60 6.32 10.85
N CYS A 402 12.35 6.76 10.63
CA CYS A 402 11.60 7.52 11.64
C CYS A 402 11.46 6.73 12.94
N HIS A 403 11.11 5.45 12.85
CA HIS A 403 10.99 4.57 14.00
C HIS A 403 12.32 4.38 14.72
N LEU A 404 13.43 4.21 14.00
CA LEU A 404 14.77 4.10 14.59
C LEU A 404 15.15 5.35 15.41
N ILE A 405 14.84 6.56 14.88
CA ILE A 405 15.07 7.82 15.57
C ILE A 405 14.15 7.94 16.79
N PHE A 406 12.87 7.60 16.64
CA PHE A 406 11.90 7.56 17.74
C PHE A 406 12.38 6.68 18.89
N VAL A 407 12.82 5.44 18.61
CA VAL A 407 13.33 4.52 19.63
C VAL A 407 14.59 5.06 20.31
N ARG A 408 15.48 5.72 19.55
CA ARG A 408 16.66 6.39 20.15
C ARG A 408 16.25 7.50 21.12
N ARG A 409 15.29 8.36 20.74
CA ARG A 409 14.75 9.42 21.62
C ARG A 409 14.05 8.84 22.85
N ALA A 410 13.29 7.75 22.69
CA ALA A 410 12.62 7.08 23.79
C ALA A 410 13.63 6.48 24.81
N ARG A 411 14.72 5.87 24.32
CA ARG A 411 15.81 5.36 25.18
C ARG A 411 16.54 6.48 25.91
N ALA A 412 16.61 7.67 25.32
CA ALA A 412 17.18 8.86 25.96
C ALA A 412 16.20 9.54 26.94
N GLY A 413 15.00 9.03 27.13
CA GLY A 413 13.97 9.60 28.00
C GLY A 413 13.31 10.88 27.47
N LEU A 414 13.46 11.18 26.18
CA LEU A 414 12.94 12.38 25.56
C LEU A 414 11.46 12.25 25.14
N VAL A 415 10.98 11.03 24.93
CA VAL A 415 9.61 10.71 24.57
C VAL A 415 9.16 9.42 25.24
N ASP A 416 7.85 9.30 25.52
CA ASP A 416 7.27 8.08 26.09
C ASP A 416 7.06 7.04 25.01
N ARG A 417 7.40 5.78 25.32
CA ARG A 417 7.27 4.67 24.38
C ARG A 417 6.02 3.84 24.68
N PRO A 418 5.10 3.62 23.71
CA PRO A 418 3.92 2.80 23.90
C PRO A 418 4.23 1.36 24.31
N HIS A 419 3.23 0.64 24.87
CA HIS A 419 3.37 -0.80 25.17
C HIS A 419 3.47 -1.69 23.91
N PHE A 420 2.81 -1.27 22.83
CA PHE A 420 2.88 -1.96 21.54
C PHE A 420 4.19 -1.60 20.84
N ARG A 421 5.14 -2.54 20.78
CA ARG A 421 6.51 -2.29 20.34
C ARG A 421 6.93 -3.21 19.20
N LEU A 422 7.80 -2.71 18.33
CA LEU A 422 8.51 -3.54 17.35
C LEU A 422 9.56 -4.37 18.11
N PRO A 423 9.52 -5.73 17.99
CA PRO A 423 10.51 -6.58 18.63
C PRO A 423 11.88 -6.46 17.94
N GLY A 424 12.96 -6.65 18.72
CA GLY A 424 14.33 -6.70 18.18
C GLY A 424 14.93 -5.36 17.74
N SER A 425 14.26 -4.22 18.03
CA SER A 425 14.81 -2.88 17.72
C SER A 425 16.15 -2.64 18.44
N PRO A 426 17.20 -2.08 17.77
CA PRO A 426 17.21 -1.47 16.43
C PRO A 426 17.61 -2.42 15.29
N VAL A 427 17.87 -3.69 15.58
CA VAL A 427 18.37 -4.65 14.57
C VAL A 427 17.29 -4.91 13.50
N THR A 428 16.03 -5.00 13.93
CA THR A 428 14.90 -5.26 13.02
C THR A 428 14.72 -4.15 11.99
N GLU A 429 14.84 -2.87 12.40
CA GLU A 429 14.75 -1.73 11.49
C GLU A 429 15.89 -1.74 10.46
N ILE A 430 17.13 -1.97 10.93
CA ILE A 430 18.30 -2.01 10.05
C ILE A 430 18.20 -3.18 9.07
N ALA A 431 17.83 -4.38 9.54
CA ALA A 431 17.65 -5.55 8.69
C ALA A 431 16.56 -5.30 7.63
N THR A 432 15.45 -4.64 8.01
CA THR A 432 14.37 -4.30 7.07
C THR A 432 14.84 -3.29 6.02
N ILE A 433 15.56 -2.24 6.42
CA ILE A 433 16.12 -1.25 5.48
C ILE A 433 17.07 -1.93 4.50
N VAL A 434 17.99 -2.76 5.00
CA VAL A 434 18.95 -3.50 4.16
C VAL A 434 18.23 -4.43 3.19
N PHE A 435 17.21 -5.16 3.64
CA PHE A 435 16.39 -6.03 2.79
C PHE A 435 15.71 -5.22 1.67
N LEU A 436 15.05 -4.11 1.99
CA LEU A 436 14.35 -3.27 1.01
C LEU A 436 15.31 -2.68 -0.02
N LEU A 437 16.48 -2.20 0.41
CA LEU A 437 17.50 -1.67 -0.49
C LEU A 437 18.15 -2.78 -1.33
N ALA A 438 18.31 -3.99 -0.78
CA ALA A 438 18.79 -5.14 -1.56
C ALA A 438 17.79 -5.53 -2.65
N CYS A 439 16.49 -5.60 -2.35
CA CYS A 439 15.44 -5.84 -3.35
C CYS A 439 15.47 -4.78 -4.46
N LEU A 440 15.65 -3.49 -4.10
CA LEU A 440 15.80 -2.41 -5.06
C LEU A 440 17.05 -2.60 -5.92
N GLY A 441 18.21 -2.92 -5.32
CA GLY A 441 19.47 -3.15 -6.04
C GLY A 441 19.39 -4.34 -7.00
N MET A 442 18.65 -5.39 -6.64
CA MET A 442 18.49 -6.58 -7.48
C MET A 442 17.69 -6.30 -8.77
N MET A 443 16.87 -5.26 -8.81
CA MET A 443 16.22 -4.82 -10.06
C MET A 443 17.21 -4.49 -11.19
N TRP A 444 18.47 -4.19 -10.85
CA TRP A 444 19.52 -3.96 -11.86
C TRP A 444 19.77 -5.18 -12.74
N ASN A 445 19.51 -6.39 -12.24
CA ASN A 445 19.69 -7.65 -12.96
C ASN A 445 18.54 -7.99 -13.92
N ASP A 446 17.47 -7.19 -13.91
CA ASP A 446 16.40 -7.23 -14.90
C ASP A 446 16.63 -6.12 -15.94
N PRO A 447 17.13 -6.46 -17.16
CA PRO A 447 17.48 -5.46 -18.17
C PRO A 447 16.25 -4.84 -18.85
N GLU A 448 15.13 -5.54 -18.87
CA GLU A 448 13.96 -5.11 -19.65
C GLU A 448 13.15 -4.05 -18.94
N VAL A 449 12.84 -4.26 -17.68
CA VAL A 449 11.99 -3.34 -16.90
C VAL A 449 12.71 -2.81 -15.67
N GLY A 450 13.33 -3.67 -14.87
CA GLY A 450 13.94 -3.30 -13.60
C GLY A 450 15.03 -2.25 -13.73
N ARG A 451 16.01 -2.46 -14.64
CA ARG A 451 17.10 -1.51 -14.90
C ARG A 451 16.58 -0.16 -15.39
N LYS A 452 15.61 -0.16 -16.31
CA LYS A 452 14.99 1.06 -16.83
C LYS A 452 14.28 1.83 -15.71
N THR A 453 13.62 1.12 -14.78
CA THR A 453 12.98 1.70 -13.61
C THR A 453 14.00 2.36 -12.67
N LEU A 454 15.14 1.72 -12.40
CA LEU A 454 16.20 2.32 -11.57
C LEU A 454 16.80 3.58 -12.21
N LEU A 455 16.89 3.64 -13.53
CA LEU A 455 17.34 4.84 -14.25
C LEU A 455 16.38 6.03 -14.12
N LEU A 456 15.15 5.82 -13.65
CA LEU A 456 14.22 6.91 -13.30
C LEU A 456 14.53 7.55 -11.94
N ILE A 457 15.30 6.89 -11.05
CA ILE A 457 15.62 7.43 -9.72
C ILE A 457 16.28 8.82 -9.80
N PRO A 458 17.32 9.05 -10.63
CA PRO A 458 17.90 10.39 -10.78
C PRO A 458 16.89 11.43 -11.28
N VAL A 459 15.97 11.04 -12.17
CA VAL A 459 14.92 11.93 -12.70
C VAL A 459 13.94 12.29 -11.59
N ILE A 460 13.47 11.30 -10.81
CA ILE A 460 12.59 11.50 -9.66
C ILE A 460 13.28 12.40 -8.62
N ALA A 461 14.56 12.13 -8.32
CA ALA A 461 15.33 12.95 -7.39
C ALA A 461 15.47 14.40 -7.89
N ALA A 462 15.75 14.62 -9.19
CA ALA A 462 15.81 15.94 -9.79
C ALA A 462 14.46 16.68 -9.70
N MET A 463 13.34 15.98 -9.97
CA MET A 463 12.00 16.54 -9.82
C MET A 463 11.68 16.92 -8.37
N LEU A 464 12.05 16.09 -7.40
CA LEU A 464 11.88 16.38 -5.98
C LEU A 464 12.70 17.59 -5.56
N VAL A 465 13.96 17.68 -5.97
CA VAL A 465 14.83 18.84 -5.69
C VAL A 465 14.27 20.10 -6.33
N ALA A 466 13.92 20.09 -7.61
CA ALA A 466 13.36 21.22 -8.32
C ALA A 466 12.03 21.69 -7.68
N GLY A 467 11.15 20.77 -7.35
CA GLY A 467 9.88 21.03 -6.67
C GLY A 467 10.07 21.69 -5.30
N TRP A 468 11.03 21.19 -4.51
CA TRP A 468 11.37 21.77 -3.20
C TRP A 468 11.81 23.23 -3.32
N TYR A 469 12.72 23.53 -4.24
CA TYR A 469 13.18 24.91 -4.45
C TYR A 469 12.08 25.82 -5.01
N ALA A 470 11.22 25.31 -5.91
CA ALA A 470 10.09 26.05 -6.45
C ALA A 470 9.09 26.44 -5.35
N LEU A 471 8.78 25.53 -4.42
CA LEU A 471 7.88 25.81 -3.30
C LEU A 471 8.48 26.83 -2.33
N ARG A 472 9.75 26.70 -1.97
CA ARG A 472 10.43 27.66 -1.10
C ARG A 472 10.51 29.07 -1.70
N ARG A 473 10.82 29.18 -3.00
CA ARG A 473 10.83 30.49 -3.68
C ARG A 473 9.46 31.17 -3.65
N ARG A 474 8.36 30.38 -3.74
CA ARG A 474 7.00 30.91 -3.64
C ARG A 474 6.65 31.34 -2.21
N ALA A 475 7.07 30.61 -1.20
CA ALA A 475 6.86 30.97 0.19
C ALA A 475 7.59 32.28 0.55
N ASN A 476 8.86 32.38 0.23
CA ASN A 476 9.66 33.59 0.48
C ASN A 476 9.07 34.82 -0.24
N ARG A 477 8.61 34.68 -1.50
CA ARG A 477 7.96 35.81 -2.22
C ARG A 477 6.64 36.24 -1.58
N ALA A 478 5.88 35.35 -1.00
CA ALA A 478 4.63 35.65 -0.28
C ALA A 478 4.93 36.41 1.02
N GLU A 479 5.96 36.01 1.78
CA GLU A 479 6.43 36.73 2.97
C GLU A 479 6.94 38.15 2.63
N ASP A 480 7.73 38.29 1.54
CA ASP A 480 8.23 39.58 1.09
C ASP A 480 7.09 40.53 0.67
N GLN A 481 6.03 40.01 0.06
CA GLN A 481 4.85 40.79 -0.32
C GLN A 481 4.03 41.22 0.92
N GLU A 482 3.80 40.34 1.90
CA GLU A 482 3.13 40.68 3.15
C GLU A 482 3.89 41.75 3.94
N LEU A 483 5.22 41.63 4.05
CA LEU A 483 6.08 42.64 4.68
C LEU A 483 6.03 44.00 3.95
N THR A 484 5.94 43.95 2.63
CA THR A 484 5.83 45.20 1.82
C THR A 484 4.45 45.87 1.95
N GLU A 485 3.38 45.09 2.17
CA GLU A 485 2.04 45.61 2.42
C GLU A 485 1.89 46.17 3.83
N LEU A 486 2.54 45.56 4.84
CA LEU A 486 2.54 46.04 6.23
C LEU A 486 3.39 47.29 6.45
N THR A 487 4.30 47.61 5.51
CA THR A 487 5.17 48.81 5.55
C THR A 487 4.65 49.97 4.74
N LYS A 488 3.52 49.81 4.03
CA LYS A 488 2.77 50.86 3.35
C LYS A 488 1.56 51.33 4.16
#